data_44f152b01592f459e5d86452cbb8aa21
#
_entry.id   44f152b01592f459e5d86452cbb8aa21
#
_cell.length_a   1.000
_cell.length_b   1.000
_cell.length_c   1.000
_cell.angle_alpha   90.00
_cell.angle_beta   90.00
_cell.angle_gamma   90.00
#
_symmetry.space_group_name_H-M   'P 1'
#
loop_
_entity.id
_entity.type
_entity.pdbx_description
1 polymer ?
#
loop_
_entity_poly.entity_id
_entity_poly.type
_entity_poly.pdbx_seq_one_letter_code
_entity_poly.pdbx_strand_id
1 'polypeptide(L)'
;MRFNLTSAKTSFDSTYGGLRGAPKFPNAPFMLTLWLSWLRDGNASHRDDVLISLEHMLSGGIYDHIGGGLSRYSTDAEWLVPHFEKMLYDNAELIRFCNWAFAASGNDLFRIRIEETVDWLLREMRVDGGAFAASLDADSDGEEGLFYTWSKQEIEAVLGDDSTLFFKYFTLSSPHGWEGKPVVHQTRAQQAQGVADREQLIPIKARLLAARQERVRPGLDAKTLTDWNGLMIAALANAGSTL
;
A
#
# COMPACT_ATOMS: atom_id res chain seq x y z
N MET A 1 -25.27 -8.39 17.35
CA MET A 1 -25.18 -9.07 16.07
C MET A 1 -23.97 -10.02 16.13
N ARG A 2 -24.17 -11.35 16.15
CA ARG A 2 -23.03 -12.30 16.09
C ARG A 2 -22.58 -12.35 14.63
N PHE A 3 -21.47 -11.77 14.31
CA PHE A 3 -20.82 -11.95 13.00
C PHE A 3 -20.53 -13.45 12.85
N ASN A 4 -21.07 -14.07 11.81
CA ASN A 4 -20.86 -15.50 11.59
C ASN A 4 -19.50 -15.67 10.89
N LEU A 5 -18.44 -15.90 11.69
CA LEU A 5 -17.07 -16.10 11.22
C LEU A 5 -16.96 -17.26 10.21
N THR A 6 -17.89 -18.21 10.23
CA THR A 6 -17.95 -19.29 9.24
C THR A 6 -18.27 -18.73 7.84
N SER A 7 -19.20 -17.76 7.75
CA SER A 7 -19.51 -17.08 6.47
C SER A 7 -18.35 -16.19 6.00
N ALA A 8 -17.61 -15.58 6.91
CA ALA A 8 -16.44 -14.77 6.58
C ALA A 8 -15.34 -15.63 5.91
N LYS A 9 -15.10 -16.85 6.39
CA LYS A 9 -14.12 -17.77 5.79
C LYS A 9 -14.50 -18.25 4.39
N THR A 10 -15.78 -18.41 4.06
CA THR A 10 -16.22 -18.79 2.71
C THR A 10 -15.97 -17.69 1.68
N SER A 11 -15.93 -16.43 2.13
CA SER A 11 -15.69 -15.26 1.29
C SER A 11 -14.21 -14.86 1.22
N PHE A 12 -13.32 -15.46 2.06
CA PHE A 12 -11.90 -15.14 2.08
C PHE A 12 -11.18 -15.75 0.88
N ASP A 13 -10.29 -14.95 0.27
CA ASP A 13 -9.42 -15.38 -0.80
C ASP A 13 -8.12 -15.96 -0.22
N SER A 14 -8.01 -17.28 -0.23
CA SER A 14 -6.85 -17.98 0.31
C SER A 14 -5.60 -17.87 -0.58
N THR A 15 -5.74 -17.38 -1.80
CA THR A 15 -4.63 -17.23 -2.76
C THR A 15 -4.00 -15.84 -2.65
N TYR A 16 -4.83 -14.80 -2.72
CA TYR A 16 -4.36 -13.41 -2.75
C TYR A 16 -4.71 -12.62 -1.46
N GLY A 17 -5.34 -13.26 -0.49
CA GLY A 17 -5.81 -12.58 0.71
C GLY A 17 -7.01 -11.66 0.46
N GLY A 18 -7.59 -11.11 1.53
CA GLY A 18 -8.78 -10.26 1.46
C GLY A 18 -10.05 -11.02 1.09
N LEU A 19 -11.08 -10.29 0.69
CA LEU A 19 -12.32 -10.88 0.18
C LEU A 19 -12.16 -11.25 -1.30
N ARG A 20 -12.83 -12.33 -1.72
CA ARG A 20 -12.84 -12.79 -3.12
C ARG A 20 -13.56 -11.81 -4.02
N GLY A 21 -13.12 -11.75 -5.28
CA GLY A 21 -13.74 -10.98 -6.35
C GLY A 21 -12.94 -9.75 -6.76
N ALA A 22 -13.52 -9.00 -7.70
CA ALA A 22 -13.02 -7.73 -8.20
C ALA A 22 -14.23 -6.79 -8.40
N PRO A 23 -14.10 -5.48 -8.12
CA PRO A 23 -12.93 -4.83 -7.52
C PRO A 23 -12.67 -5.30 -6.09
N LYS A 24 -11.40 -5.19 -5.63
CA LYS A 24 -10.96 -5.72 -4.35
C LYS A 24 -10.49 -4.60 -3.43
N PHE A 25 -11.16 -4.45 -2.29
CA PHE A 25 -10.87 -3.42 -1.29
C PHE A 25 -10.04 -4.00 -0.14
N PRO A 26 -9.16 -3.20 0.51
CA PRO A 26 -8.45 -3.60 1.73
C PRO A 26 -9.36 -4.08 2.85
N ASN A 27 -10.58 -3.51 2.95
CA ASN A 27 -11.65 -3.92 3.87
C ASN A 27 -11.19 -4.02 5.33
N ALA A 28 -10.71 -2.91 5.88
CA ALA A 28 -10.21 -2.81 7.25
C ALA A 28 -11.16 -3.40 8.31
N PRO A 29 -12.50 -3.20 8.27
CA PRO A 29 -13.42 -3.81 9.24
C PRO A 29 -13.40 -5.34 9.23
N PHE A 30 -13.20 -5.95 8.06
CA PHE A 30 -13.07 -7.40 7.94
C PHE A 30 -11.77 -7.90 8.56
N MET A 31 -10.65 -7.27 8.22
CA MET A 31 -9.34 -7.60 8.81
C MET A 31 -9.33 -7.40 10.33
N LEU A 32 -9.95 -6.31 10.82
CA LEU A 32 -10.10 -6.05 12.26
C LEU A 32 -10.88 -7.17 12.95
N THR A 33 -11.96 -7.65 12.34
CA THR A 33 -12.77 -8.74 12.90
C THR A 33 -11.94 -10.03 13.03
N LEU A 34 -11.15 -10.38 12.02
CA LEU A 34 -10.26 -11.53 12.06
C LEU A 34 -9.18 -11.36 13.15
N TRP A 35 -8.53 -10.19 13.20
CA TRP A 35 -7.49 -9.91 14.17
C TRP A 35 -7.99 -10.00 15.61
N LEU A 36 -9.12 -9.36 15.92
CA LEU A 36 -9.74 -9.42 17.23
C LEU A 36 -10.23 -10.84 17.61
N SER A 37 -10.69 -11.61 16.62
CA SER A 37 -11.04 -13.01 16.85
C SER A 37 -9.82 -13.85 17.23
N TRP A 38 -8.68 -13.65 16.54
CA TRP A 38 -7.43 -14.31 16.93
C TRP A 38 -7.01 -13.94 18.36
N LEU A 39 -7.03 -12.65 18.70
CA LEU A 39 -6.67 -12.20 20.06
C LEU A 39 -7.58 -12.79 21.14
N ARG A 40 -8.87 -12.98 20.85
CA ARG A 40 -9.86 -13.53 21.80
C ARG A 40 -9.78 -15.04 21.91
N ASP A 41 -9.70 -15.75 20.79
CA ASP A 41 -9.91 -17.20 20.73
C ASP A 41 -8.61 -17.99 20.50
N GLY A 42 -7.48 -17.32 20.25
CA GLY A 42 -6.19 -17.93 19.94
C GLY A 42 -6.12 -18.64 18.57
N ASN A 43 -7.13 -18.47 17.72
CA ASN A 43 -7.16 -19.12 16.40
C ASN A 43 -6.16 -18.48 15.43
N ALA A 44 -4.98 -19.09 15.30
CA ALA A 44 -3.89 -18.60 14.47
C ALA A 44 -4.29 -18.40 12.99
N SER A 45 -5.25 -19.18 12.46
CA SER A 45 -5.64 -19.02 11.06
C SER A 45 -6.27 -17.65 10.76
N HIS A 46 -6.88 -16.98 11.74
CA HIS A 46 -7.42 -15.63 11.55
C HIS A 46 -6.32 -14.57 11.47
N ARG A 47 -5.27 -14.73 12.28
CA ARG A 47 -4.06 -13.91 12.16
C ARG A 47 -3.40 -14.11 10.79
N ASP A 48 -3.22 -15.36 10.39
CA ASP A 48 -2.53 -15.72 9.15
C ASP A 48 -3.30 -15.22 7.92
N ASP A 49 -4.64 -15.20 7.96
CA ASP A 49 -5.48 -14.61 6.92
C ASP A 49 -5.26 -13.09 6.79
N VAL A 50 -5.03 -12.38 7.90
CA VAL A 50 -4.69 -10.94 7.88
C VAL A 50 -3.27 -10.74 7.35
N LEU A 51 -2.29 -11.52 7.82
CA LEU A 51 -0.90 -11.40 7.38
C LEU A 51 -0.76 -11.65 5.87
N ILE A 52 -1.37 -12.71 5.33
CA ILE A 52 -1.33 -12.99 3.88
C ILE A 52 -2.00 -11.88 3.08
N SER A 53 -3.12 -11.30 3.58
CA SER A 53 -3.78 -10.17 2.92
C SER A 53 -2.87 -8.94 2.84
N LEU A 54 -2.23 -8.58 3.96
CA LEU A 54 -1.28 -7.47 4.00
C LEU A 54 -0.09 -7.72 3.07
N GLU A 55 0.52 -8.90 3.11
CA GLU A 55 1.68 -9.20 2.28
C GLU A 55 1.37 -9.13 0.79
N HIS A 56 0.18 -9.58 0.35
CA HIS A 56 -0.25 -9.46 -1.04
C HIS A 56 -0.56 -8.01 -1.44
N MET A 57 -1.26 -7.23 -0.62
CA MET A 57 -1.46 -5.81 -0.86
C MET A 57 -0.13 -5.06 -0.96
N LEU A 58 0.80 -5.35 -0.05
CA LEU A 58 2.10 -4.67 0.03
C LEU A 58 3.11 -5.12 -1.04
N SER A 59 2.85 -6.19 -1.78
CA SER A 59 3.61 -6.58 -2.97
C SER A 59 2.92 -6.17 -4.27
N GLY A 60 1.61 -6.03 -4.28
CA GLY A 60 0.82 -5.64 -5.44
C GLY A 60 1.05 -4.19 -5.87
N GLY A 61 0.49 -3.85 -7.02
CA GLY A 61 0.55 -2.48 -7.53
C GLY A 61 -0.37 -1.50 -6.80
N ILE A 62 -1.27 -2.00 -5.94
CA ILE A 62 -2.10 -1.16 -5.07
C ILE A 62 -1.26 -0.37 -4.05
N TYR A 63 -0.06 -0.84 -3.70
CA TYR A 63 0.91 -0.12 -2.90
C TYR A 63 1.91 0.62 -3.81
N ASP A 64 2.12 1.91 -3.57
CA ASP A 64 3.08 2.72 -4.33
C ASP A 64 4.52 2.41 -3.89
N HIS A 65 5.20 1.55 -4.62
CA HIS A 65 6.57 1.10 -4.29
C HIS A 65 7.65 2.19 -4.42
N ILE A 66 7.36 3.30 -5.09
CA ILE A 66 8.31 4.40 -5.29
C ILE A 66 8.12 5.50 -4.25
N GLY A 67 6.88 5.94 -4.04
CA GLY A 67 6.59 7.07 -3.18
C GLY A 67 5.93 6.74 -1.85
N GLY A 68 5.52 5.50 -1.64
CA GLY A 68 4.76 5.08 -0.46
C GLY A 68 3.26 5.38 -0.53
N GLY A 69 2.53 4.79 0.39
CA GLY A 69 1.09 4.92 0.49
C GLY A 69 0.31 3.89 -0.34
N LEU A 70 -0.87 3.57 0.15
CA LEU A 70 -1.81 2.60 -0.42
C LEU A 70 -2.88 3.33 -1.24
N SER A 71 -3.18 2.83 -2.43
CA SER A 71 -4.33 3.23 -3.22
C SER A 71 -5.61 2.62 -2.67
N ARG A 72 -6.76 3.20 -3.03
CA ARG A 72 -8.06 2.92 -2.42
C ARG A 72 -8.54 1.48 -2.59
N TYR A 73 -8.44 0.92 -3.80
CA TYR A 73 -8.81 -0.45 -4.11
C TYR A 73 -8.08 -0.94 -5.35
N SER A 74 -8.08 -2.26 -5.56
CA SER A 74 -7.63 -2.87 -6.80
C SER A 74 -8.83 -3.15 -7.72
N THR A 75 -8.69 -2.87 -9.01
CA THR A 75 -9.70 -3.18 -10.02
C THR A 75 -9.77 -4.67 -10.35
N ASP A 76 -8.72 -5.42 -9.99
CA ASP A 76 -8.60 -6.87 -10.15
C ASP A 76 -8.59 -7.63 -8.82
N ALA A 77 -8.55 -8.96 -8.90
CA ALA A 77 -8.55 -9.83 -7.73
C ALA A 77 -7.15 -10.08 -7.13
N GLU A 78 -6.08 -9.60 -7.76
CA GLU A 78 -4.68 -9.93 -7.45
C GLU A 78 -3.92 -8.78 -6.79
N TRP A 79 -4.59 -7.64 -6.53
CA TRP A 79 -4.03 -6.39 -6.01
C TRP A 79 -3.07 -5.68 -6.97
N LEU A 80 -3.20 -5.91 -8.28
CA LEU A 80 -2.23 -5.44 -9.27
C LEU A 80 -2.55 -4.05 -9.82
N VAL A 81 -3.74 -3.83 -10.37
CA VAL A 81 -4.12 -2.53 -10.95
C VAL A 81 -4.95 -1.74 -9.96
N PRO A 82 -4.41 -0.67 -9.36
CA PRO A 82 -5.18 0.15 -8.43
C PRO A 82 -6.16 1.09 -9.16
N HIS A 83 -7.23 1.46 -8.47
CA HIS A 83 -7.79 2.79 -8.62
C HIS A 83 -6.89 3.73 -7.82
N PHE A 84 -6.20 4.65 -8.52
CA PHE A 84 -5.02 5.33 -7.99
C PHE A 84 -5.28 6.40 -6.93
N GLU A 85 -6.54 6.65 -6.56
CA GLU A 85 -6.91 7.53 -5.44
C GLU A 85 -6.28 7.03 -4.14
N LYS A 86 -5.72 7.93 -3.32
CA LYS A 86 -5.15 7.58 -2.01
C LYS A 86 -5.91 8.30 -0.91
N MET A 87 -6.59 7.52 -0.07
CA MET A 87 -7.39 8.04 1.04
C MET A 87 -6.58 8.09 2.34
N LEU A 88 -6.80 9.14 3.13
CA LEU A 88 -6.15 9.27 4.45
C LEU A 88 -6.51 8.10 5.37
N TYR A 89 -7.79 7.73 5.44
CA TYR A 89 -8.27 6.67 6.33
C TYR A 89 -7.74 5.29 5.96
N ASP A 90 -7.62 4.95 4.67
CA ASP A 90 -7.06 3.67 4.23
C ASP A 90 -5.59 3.54 4.63
N ASN A 91 -4.84 4.63 4.52
CA ASN A 91 -3.43 4.67 4.91
C ASN A 91 -3.25 4.67 6.44
N ALA A 92 -4.17 5.27 7.20
CA ALA A 92 -4.19 5.14 8.67
C ALA A 92 -4.42 3.68 9.10
N GLU A 93 -5.38 3.00 8.47
CA GLU A 93 -5.65 1.59 8.71
C GLU A 93 -4.48 0.69 8.30
N LEU A 94 -3.83 0.98 7.16
CA LEU A 94 -2.62 0.27 6.74
C LEU A 94 -1.52 0.35 7.80
N ILE A 95 -1.19 1.56 8.26
CA ILE A 95 -0.17 1.76 9.31
C ILE A 95 -0.54 0.96 10.56
N ARG A 96 -1.80 1.01 11.00
CA ARG A 96 -2.29 0.28 12.17
C ARG A 96 -2.09 -1.23 12.01
N PHE A 97 -2.52 -1.81 10.88
CA PHE A 97 -2.40 -3.25 10.65
C PHE A 97 -0.95 -3.68 10.46
N CYS A 98 -0.13 -2.90 9.77
CA CYS A 98 1.30 -3.17 9.64
C CYS A 98 2.00 -3.15 11.02
N ASN A 99 1.63 -2.22 11.91
CA ASN A 99 2.16 -2.16 13.26
C ASN A 99 1.83 -3.42 14.07
N TRP A 100 0.58 -3.87 14.03
CA TRP A 100 0.16 -5.11 14.68
C TRP A 100 0.81 -6.34 14.06
N ALA A 101 0.93 -6.39 12.74
CA ALA A 101 1.58 -7.47 12.02
C ALA A 101 3.07 -7.56 12.34
N PHE A 102 3.76 -6.42 12.42
CA PHE A 102 5.17 -6.37 12.85
C PHE A 102 5.33 -6.87 14.29
N ALA A 103 4.53 -6.37 15.24
CA ALA A 103 4.57 -6.80 16.63
C ALA A 103 4.29 -8.31 16.80
N ALA A 104 3.43 -8.90 15.97
CA ALA A 104 3.06 -10.31 16.04
C ALA A 104 4.01 -11.26 15.31
N SER A 105 4.74 -10.79 14.29
CA SER A 105 5.56 -11.65 13.40
C SER A 105 7.05 -11.34 13.41
N GLY A 106 7.44 -10.12 13.79
CA GLY A 106 8.81 -9.62 13.62
C GLY A 106 9.24 -9.43 12.16
N ASN A 107 8.30 -9.47 11.19
CA ASN A 107 8.63 -9.33 9.78
C ASN A 107 8.89 -7.87 9.42
N ASP A 108 10.14 -7.54 9.10
CA ASP A 108 10.60 -6.20 8.75
C ASP A 108 9.86 -5.55 7.57
N LEU A 109 9.22 -6.34 6.70
CA LEU A 109 8.37 -5.79 5.64
C LEU A 109 7.37 -4.78 6.21
N PHE A 110 6.68 -5.13 7.29
CA PHE A 110 5.63 -4.29 7.87
C PHE A 110 6.21 -2.99 8.44
N ARG A 111 7.35 -3.07 9.13
CA ARG A 111 8.07 -1.89 9.62
C ARG A 111 8.47 -0.95 8.48
N ILE A 112 9.07 -1.50 7.42
CA ILE A 112 9.49 -0.72 6.24
C ILE A 112 8.27 -0.03 5.59
N ARG A 113 7.14 -0.71 5.47
CA ARG A 113 5.93 -0.13 4.87
C ARG A 113 5.29 0.95 5.75
N ILE A 114 5.40 0.85 7.09
CA ILE A 114 5.01 1.95 7.98
C ILE A 114 5.87 3.17 7.69
N GLU A 115 7.21 3.04 7.71
CA GLU A 115 8.14 4.13 7.47
C GLU A 115 7.87 4.82 6.11
N GLU A 116 7.77 4.05 5.03
CA GLU A 116 7.49 4.57 3.68
C GLU A 116 6.13 5.26 3.58
N THR A 117 5.10 4.75 4.26
CA THR A 117 3.76 5.34 4.27
C THR A 117 3.73 6.63 5.09
N VAL A 118 4.46 6.69 6.21
CA VAL A 118 4.62 7.91 7.01
C VAL A 118 5.38 8.98 6.23
N ASP A 119 6.45 8.62 5.54
CA ASP A 119 7.21 9.55 4.67
C ASP A 119 6.32 10.11 3.56
N TRP A 120 5.49 9.28 2.93
CA TRP A 120 4.48 9.72 1.96
C TRP A 120 3.48 10.69 2.59
N LEU A 121 2.91 10.35 3.75
CA LEU A 121 1.94 11.16 4.47
C LEU A 121 2.48 12.56 4.77
N LEU A 122 3.70 12.64 5.30
CA LEU A 122 4.35 13.91 5.66
C LEU A 122 4.71 14.76 4.44
N ARG A 123 5.06 14.13 3.33
CA ARG A 123 5.45 14.80 2.08
C ARG A 123 4.27 15.26 1.24
N GLU A 124 3.19 14.43 1.18
CA GLU A 124 2.12 14.61 0.18
C GLU A 124 0.79 15.10 0.77
N MET A 125 0.50 14.74 2.04
CA MET A 125 -0.83 14.92 2.62
C MET A 125 -0.91 16.02 3.68
N ARG A 126 0.21 16.58 4.09
CA ARG A 126 0.22 17.61 5.13
C ARG A 126 -0.31 18.92 4.59
N VAL A 127 -1.26 19.54 5.33
CA VAL A 127 -1.82 20.86 5.03
C VAL A 127 -1.33 21.91 6.03
N ASP A 128 -1.58 23.18 5.70
CA ASP A 128 -1.28 24.29 6.62
C ASP A 128 -2.00 24.09 7.96
N GLY A 129 -1.30 24.37 9.06
CA GLY A 129 -1.80 24.11 10.40
C GLY A 129 -1.46 22.72 10.95
N GLY A 130 -0.82 21.85 10.17
CA GLY A 130 -0.25 20.58 10.63
C GLY A 130 -1.19 19.36 10.60
N ALA A 131 -2.42 19.54 10.15
CA ALA A 131 -3.35 18.43 9.89
C ALA A 131 -3.05 17.76 8.54
N PHE A 132 -3.79 16.69 8.22
CA PHE A 132 -3.67 15.96 6.97
C PHE A 132 -4.92 16.14 6.11
N ALA A 133 -4.71 16.26 4.80
CA ALA A 133 -5.72 16.29 3.74
C ALA A 133 -6.53 14.98 3.69
N ALA A 134 -7.71 15.02 3.08
CA ALA A 134 -8.59 13.86 2.97
C ALA A 134 -8.07 12.84 1.96
N SER A 135 -7.68 13.25 0.76
CA SER A 135 -7.25 12.34 -0.31
C SER A 135 -6.38 13.01 -1.37
N LEU A 136 -5.68 12.17 -2.14
CA LEU A 136 -5.12 12.51 -3.45
C LEU A 136 -6.00 11.87 -4.53
N ASP A 137 -6.28 12.61 -5.60
CA ASP A 137 -7.06 12.15 -6.74
C ASP A 137 -6.35 10.95 -7.45
N ALA A 138 -7.13 10.18 -8.18
CA ALA A 138 -6.62 9.13 -9.06
C ALA A 138 -6.02 9.71 -10.34
N ASP A 139 -6.57 10.83 -10.81
CA ASP A 139 -6.24 11.43 -12.08
C ASP A 139 -5.11 12.47 -11.97
N SER A 140 -4.30 12.51 -13.00
CA SER A 140 -3.25 13.49 -13.21
C SER A 140 -3.23 13.85 -14.68
N ASP A 141 -3.29 15.14 -15.01
CA ASP A 141 -3.33 15.64 -16.39
C ASP A 141 -4.46 15.01 -17.25
N GLY A 142 -5.60 14.70 -16.60
CA GLY A 142 -6.79 14.12 -17.24
C GLY A 142 -6.74 12.61 -17.50
N GLU A 143 -5.70 11.92 -17.00
CA GLU A 143 -5.56 10.46 -17.12
C GLU A 143 -5.37 9.81 -15.77
N GLU A 144 -6.10 8.71 -15.51
CA GLU A 144 -5.96 7.94 -14.29
C GLU A 144 -4.59 7.24 -14.23
N GLY A 145 -3.92 7.38 -13.09
CA GLY A 145 -2.68 6.71 -12.80
C GLY A 145 -1.43 7.24 -13.51
N LEU A 146 -1.55 8.27 -14.36
CA LEU A 146 -0.43 8.82 -15.15
C LEU A 146 0.74 9.26 -14.26
N PHE A 147 0.45 9.82 -13.08
CA PHE A 147 1.47 10.23 -12.12
C PHE A 147 2.27 9.05 -11.56
N TYR A 148 1.63 7.89 -11.36
CA TYR A 148 2.19 6.76 -10.63
C TYR A 148 2.82 5.67 -11.51
N THR A 149 2.38 5.57 -12.76
CA THR A 149 2.77 4.51 -13.70
C THR A 149 4.06 4.83 -14.45
N TRP A 150 4.77 3.78 -14.90
CA TRP A 150 6.08 3.91 -15.53
C TRP A 150 6.24 2.97 -16.72
N SER A 151 6.75 3.47 -17.83
CA SER A 151 7.28 2.61 -18.87
C SER A 151 8.69 2.13 -18.48
N LYS A 152 9.12 1.02 -19.08
CA LYS A 152 10.49 0.52 -18.91
C LYS A 152 11.51 1.56 -19.36
N GLN A 153 11.26 2.24 -20.48
CA GLN A 153 12.14 3.28 -21.04
C GLN A 153 12.30 4.48 -20.10
N GLU A 154 11.23 4.90 -19.42
CA GLU A 154 11.33 6.01 -18.43
C GLU A 154 12.20 5.60 -17.24
N ILE A 155 12.06 4.37 -16.73
CA ILE A 155 12.90 3.87 -15.63
C ILE A 155 14.37 3.81 -16.06
N GLU A 156 14.65 3.24 -17.25
CA GLU A 156 15.99 3.15 -17.80
C GLU A 156 16.61 4.54 -18.05
N ALA A 157 15.83 5.52 -18.50
CA ALA A 157 16.28 6.89 -18.70
C ALA A 157 16.67 7.58 -17.38
N VAL A 158 15.93 7.34 -16.31
CA VAL A 158 16.20 7.92 -14.97
C VAL A 158 17.36 7.22 -14.28
N LEU A 159 17.40 5.89 -14.34
CA LEU A 159 18.33 5.08 -13.55
C LEU A 159 19.63 4.71 -14.29
N GLY A 160 19.64 4.72 -15.63
CA GLY A 160 20.79 4.23 -16.39
C GLY A 160 21.12 2.78 -16.04
N ASP A 161 22.38 2.48 -15.74
CA ASP A 161 22.85 1.13 -15.41
C ASP A 161 22.20 0.56 -14.14
N ASP A 162 21.76 1.41 -13.20
CA ASP A 162 21.07 1.00 -11.98
C ASP A 162 19.64 0.46 -12.26
N SER A 163 19.11 0.62 -13.48
CA SER A 163 17.83 0.03 -13.89
C SER A 163 17.83 -1.50 -13.77
N THR A 164 18.98 -2.13 -14.02
CA THR A 164 19.13 -3.59 -13.82
C THR A 164 18.87 -3.98 -12.37
N LEU A 165 19.35 -3.19 -11.41
CA LEU A 165 19.10 -3.42 -9.99
C LEU A 165 17.61 -3.19 -9.64
N PHE A 166 16.98 -2.16 -10.22
CA PHE A 166 15.54 -1.94 -10.05
C PHE A 166 14.74 -3.17 -10.50
N PHE A 167 14.97 -3.68 -11.72
CA PHE A 167 14.24 -4.83 -12.26
C PHE A 167 14.54 -6.17 -11.58
N LYS A 168 15.61 -6.26 -10.77
CA LYS A 168 15.82 -7.40 -9.87
C LYS A 168 14.72 -7.49 -8.79
N TYR A 169 14.24 -6.33 -8.30
CA TYR A 169 13.34 -6.24 -7.16
C TYR A 169 11.90 -5.84 -7.51
N PHE A 170 11.68 -5.32 -8.72
CA PHE A 170 10.37 -4.84 -9.17
C PHE A 170 10.05 -5.38 -10.56
N THR A 171 8.76 -5.58 -10.77
CA THR A 171 8.20 -6.00 -12.06
C THR A 171 7.28 -4.88 -12.58
N LEU A 172 7.21 -4.73 -13.88
CA LEU A 172 6.24 -3.89 -14.58
C LEU A 172 5.22 -4.78 -15.24
N SER A 173 3.94 -4.55 -14.98
CA SER A 173 2.85 -5.30 -15.60
C SER A 173 1.76 -4.40 -16.16
N SER A 174 1.25 -4.79 -17.33
CA SER A 174 0.07 -4.21 -17.98
C SER A 174 -0.93 -5.34 -18.16
N PRO A 175 -1.78 -5.64 -17.17
CA PRO A 175 -2.74 -6.71 -17.29
C PRO A 175 -3.82 -6.38 -18.34
N HIS A 176 -4.51 -7.42 -18.80
CA HIS A 176 -5.55 -7.28 -19.81
C HIS A 176 -6.65 -6.30 -19.35
N GLY A 177 -7.00 -5.35 -20.24
CA GLY A 177 -7.99 -4.30 -19.94
C GLY A 177 -7.43 -3.05 -19.26
N TRP A 178 -6.14 -3.01 -18.92
CA TRP A 178 -5.47 -1.80 -18.49
C TRP A 178 -4.83 -1.07 -19.70
N GLU A 179 -5.27 0.16 -19.98
CA GLU A 179 -4.82 0.95 -21.13
C GLU A 179 -3.68 1.93 -20.79
N GLY A 180 -3.37 2.12 -19.49
CA GLY A 180 -2.29 2.98 -19.03
C GLY A 180 -0.90 2.37 -19.16
N LYS A 181 0.12 3.13 -18.74
CA LYS A 181 1.49 2.61 -18.61
C LYS A 181 1.54 1.46 -17.59
N PRO A 182 2.57 0.58 -17.67
CA PRO A 182 2.72 -0.51 -16.72
C PRO A 182 2.73 -0.06 -15.26
N VAL A 183 2.14 -0.91 -14.41
CA VAL A 183 2.12 -0.73 -12.95
C VAL A 183 3.33 -1.42 -12.34
N VAL A 184 4.00 -0.73 -11.41
CA VAL A 184 5.12 -1.26 -10.64
C VAL A 184 4.60 -2.14 -9.50
N HIS A 185 5.07 -3.37 -9.42
CA HIS A 185 4.74 -4.28 -8.34
C HIS A 185 5.93 -5.22 -8.02
N GLN A 186 5.77 -6.07 -7.02
CA GLN A 186 6.74 -7.10 -6.65
C GLN A 186 6.09 -8.48 -6.65
N THR A 187 6.84 -9.51 -7.06
CA THR A 187 6.50 -10.88 -6.65
C THR A 187 6.82 -11.07 -5.17
N ARG A 188 6.27 -12.11 -4.54
CA ARG A 188 6.58 -12.43 -3.12
C ARG A 188 8.08 -12.66 -2.89
N ALA A 189 8.76 -13.29 -3.85
CA ALA A 189 10.21 -13.49 -3.79
C ALA A 189 10.97 -12.17 -3.88
N GLN A 190 10.58 -11.28 -4.80
CA GLN A 190 11.18 -9.95 -4.94
C GLN A 190 10.93 -9.09 -3.69
N GLN A 191 9.75 -9.17 -3.07
CA GLN A 191 9.43 -8.47 -1.84
C GLN A 191 10.36 -8.90 -0.69
N ALA A 192 10.51 -10.21 -0.45
CA ALA A 192 11.40 -10.72 0.58
C ALA A 192 12.87 -10.34 0.34
N GLN A 193 13.33 -10.42 -0.91
CA GLN A 193 14.69 -10.00 -1.29
C GLN A 193 14.88 -8.49 -1.11
N GLY A 194 13.87 -7.68 -1.47
CA GLY A 194 13.91 -6.22 -1.31
C GLY A 194 13.93 -5.76 0.14
N VAL A 195 13.34 -6.52 1.06
CA VAL A 195 13.46 -6.28 2.51
C VAL A 195 14.90 -6.50 2.97
N ALA A 196 15.54 -7.60 2.53
CA ALA A 196 16.91 -7.91 2.89
C ALA A 196 17.93 -6.92 2.32
N ASP A 197 17.68 -6.41 1.11
CA ASP A 197 18.59 -5.54 0.36
C ASP A 197 18.15 -4.06 0.36
N ARG A 198 17.35 -3.64 1.36
CA ARG A 198 16.71 -2.31 1.44
C ARG A 198 17.66 -1.15 1.16
N GLU A 199 18.86 -1.17 1.75
CA GLU A 199 19.84 -0.08 1.63
C GLU A 199 20.22 0.21 0.16
N GLN A 200 20.23 -0.82 -0.68
CA GLN A 200 20.52 -0.67 -2.12
C GLN A 200 19.36 -0.03 -2.88
N LEU A 201 18.11 -0.17 -2.38
CA LEU A 201 16.91 0.34 -3.03
C LEU A 201 16.61 1.81 -2.70
N ILE A 202 17.07 2.31 -1.55
CA ILE A 202 16.81 3.68 -1.11
C ILE A 202 17.23 4.72 -2.18
N PRO A 203 18.48 4.74 -2.69
CA PRO A 203 18.90 5.73 -3.67
C PRO A 203 18.18 5.56 -5.02
N ILE A 204 17.84 4.35 -5.42
CA ILE A 204 17.10 4.06 -6.66
C ILE A 204 15.70 4.63 -6.60
N LYS A 205 14.98 4.34 -5.51
CA LYS A 205 13.62 4.86 -5.28
C LYS A 205 13.63 6.39 -5.17
N ALA A 206 14.61 6.98 -4.52
CA ALA A 206 14.74 8.43 -4.39
C ALA A 206 14.88 9.13 -5.75
N ARG A 207 15.67 8.56 -6.68
CA ARG A 207 15.84 9.10 -8.05
C ARG A 207 14.55 9.03 -8.85
N LEU A 208 13.84 7.89 -8.80
CA LEU A 208 12.53 7.75 -9.45
C LEU A 208 11.48 8.68 -8.84
N LEU A 209 11.47 8.83 -7.51
CA LEU A 209 10.58 9.74 -6.82
C LEU A 209 10.83 11.20 -7.24
N ALA A 210 12.08 11.63 -7.32
CA ALA A 210 12.46 12.97 -7.79
C ALA A 210 11.98 13.20 -9.24
N ALA A 211 12.23 12.25 -10.14
CA ALA A 211 11.77 12.35 -11.52
C ALA A 211 10.24 12.38 -11.64
N ARG A 212 9.53 11.64 -10.77
CA ARG A 212 8.06 11.65 -10.73
C ARG A 212 7.50 12.99 -10.25
N GLN A 213 8.18 13.68 -9.35
CA GLN A 213 7.73 14.98 -8.85
C GLN A 213 7.71 16.10 -9.89
N GLU A 214 8.40 15.91 -11.01
CA GLU A 214 8.35 16.82 -12.17
C GLU A 214 7.07 16.64 -13.03
N ARG A 215 6.30 15.57 -12.78
CA ARG A 215 5.03 15.34 -13.47
C ARG A 215 3.91 16.20 -12.88
N VAL A 216 2.84 16.40 -13.65
CA VAL A 216 1.61 17.00 -13.14
C VAL A 216 1.10 16.16 -11.95
N ARG A 217 0.90 16.82 -10.81
CA ARG A 217 0.49 16.13 -9.59
C ARG A 217 -1.02 15.85 -9.59
N PRO A 218 -1.45 14.74 -8.97
CA PRO A 218 -2.86 14.53 -8.68
C PRO A 218 -3.45 15.65 -7.82
N GLY A 219 -4.74 15.92 -7.98
CA GLY A 219 -5.45 16.88 -7.15
C GLY A 219 -5.44 16.48 -5.67
N LEU A 220 -5.19 17.46 -4.80
CA LEU A 220 -5.26 17.27 -3.36
C LEU A 220 -6.63 17.75 -2.85
N ASP A 221 -7.43 16.85 -2.26
CA ASP A 221 -8.59 17.24 -1.47
C ASP A 221 -8.13 17.68 -0.08
N ALA A 222 -7.88 18.97 0.06
CA ALA A 222 -7.30 19.58 1.27
C ALA A 222 -8.27 19.65 2.47
N LYS A 223 -9.48 19.09 2.39
CA LYS A 223 -10.39 19.01 3.52
C LYS A 223 -9.74 18.29 4.70
N THR A 224 -9.84 18.88 5.88
CA THR A 224 -9.40 18.25 7.12
C THR A 224 -10.60 17.63 7.83
N LEU A 225 -10.76 16.32 7.69
CA LEU A 225 -11.83 15.57 8.33
C LEU A 225 -11.38 15.09 9.71
N THR A 226 -12.13 15.46 10.75
CA THR A 226 -11.76 15.20 12.15
C THR A 226 -11.62 13.70 12.46
N ASP A 227 -12.55 12.88 11.96
CA ASP A 227 -12.55 11.44 12.17
C ASP A 227 -11.35 10.75 11.48
N TRP A 228 -11.03 11.13 10.24
CA TRP A 228 -9.89 10.55 9.50
C TRP A 228 -8.56 11.00 10.08
N ASN A 229 -8.44 12.26 10.52
CA ASN A 229 -7.25 12.73 11.23
C ASN A 229 -7.12 12.03 12.59
N GLY A 230 -8.22 11.78 13.29
CA GLY A 230 -8.23 10.98 14.53
C GLY A 230 -7.71 9.57 14.33
N LEU A 231 -8.10 8.89 13.25
CA LEU A 231 -7.55 7.56 12.87
C LEU A 231 -6.05 7.63 12.60
N MET A 232 -5.61 8.64 11.85
CA MET A 232 -4.20 8.81 11.51
C MET A 232 -3.35 9.13 12.74
N ILE A 233 -3.80 10.00 13.65
CA ILE A 233 -3.12 10.30 14.92
C ILE A 233 -2.93 9.03 15.74
N ALA A 234 -3.99 8.22 15.86
CA ALA A 234 -3.92 6.96 16.60
C ALA A 234 -2.92 5.96 15.94
N ALA A 235 -2.93 5.88 14.60
CA ALA A 235 -2.01 5.02 13.87
C ALA A 235 -0.55 5.44 14.05
N LEU A 236 -0.25 6.75 13.93
CA LEU A 236 1.09 7.31 14.11
C LEU A 236 1.59 7.16 15.56
N ALA A 237 0.73 7.39 16.55
CA ALA A 237 1.10 7.22 17.97
C ALA A 237 1.47 5.76 18.27
N ASN A 238 0.69 4.80 17.75
CA ASN A 238 0.98 3.38 17.92
C ASN A 238 2.29 2.99 17.19
N ALA A 239 2.49 3.43 15.95
CA ALA A 239 3.71 3.16 15.19
C ALA A 239 4.95 3.69 15.92
N GLY A 240 4.92 4.96 16.37
CA GLY A 240 6.02 5.58 17.10
C GLY A 240 6.34 4.95 18.46
N SER A 241 5.43 4.13 19.02
CA SER A 241 5.71 3.36 20.24
C SER A 241 6.34 1.98 19.96
N THR A 242 6.30 1.51 18.71
CA THR A 242 6.75 0.16 18.32
C THR A 242 8.06 0.20 17.54
N LEU A 243 8.31 1.29 16.78
CA LEU A 243 9.51 1.52 15.99
C LEU A 243 10.59 2.22 16.78
#